data_baae9b2c5118bbf8cadbea9521546f89
#
_entry.id   baae9b2c5118bbf8cadbea9521546f89
#
_cell.length_a   1.000
_cell.length_b   1.000
_cell.length_c   1.000
_cell.angle_alpha   90.00
_cell.angle_beta   90.00
_cell.angle_gamma   90.00
#
_symmetry.space_group_name_H-M   'P 1'
#
loop_
_entity.id
_entity.type
_entity.pdbx_description
1 polymer ?
#
loop_
_entity_poly.entity_id
_entity_poly.type
_entity_poly.pdbx_seq_one_letter_code
_entity_poly.pdbx_strand_id
1 'polypeptide(L)'
;MSVDPNLLTPYRNTKAGESSLRQISDDAFYVINEVVVKRLGHLPIYKGDFHLLPPKVQRFVAEKAELMRPRGIYICDGSEHESEEIIDKLVERGMLSPLKAYHNNYICRTDPKDVARVESKTWMVTRDKHDTVCRTAPGVDPLMGHWMSPEDLSTELDSRFPGCMAGRIMYVIPFSMGPVGGPLSKIGIQLTDSNYVVLSMRIMTRVNGHVWDALGNNDFVRCIHSVGLPRPVKQKVINHWPCNPDRVLIAHRPPEREIWSFGSGYGGNSLLGKKCFALRIASNIAKDEGWMAEHMLIMGVTRPCGQEHFIAAAFPSACGKTNLAMLEPTLPGWKVRCV
;
A
#
# COMPACT_ATOMS: atom_id res chain seq x y z
N MET A 1 23.57 -4.51 3.46
CA MET A 1 24.50 -4.13 2.37
C MET A 1 24.17 -2.71 1.97
N SER A 2 25.16 -1.81 1.96
CA SER A 2 24.93 -0.45 1.44
C SER A 2 24.84 -0.53 -0.07
N VAL A 3 23.73 -0.08 -0.65
CA VAL A 3 23.68 0.18 -2.08
C VAL A 3 24.61 1.36 -2.33
N ASP A 4 25.62 1.14 -3.16
CA ASP A 4 26.55 2.20 -3.56
C ASP A 4 25.73 3.27 -4.30
N PRO A 5 25.72 4.55 -3.86
CA PRO A 5 25.01 5.62 -4.55
C PRO A 5 25.40 5.75 -6.03
N ASN A 6 26.62 5.36 -6.38
CA ASN A 6 27.10 5.37 -7.77
C ASN A 6 26.50 4.24 -8.65
N LEU A 7 25.79 3.28 -8.03
CA LEU A 7 25.08 2.22 -8.75
C LEU A 7 23.63 2.57 -9.09
N LEU A 8 23.14 3.69 -8.59
CA LEU A 8 21.81 4.23 -8.85
C LEU A 8 21.93 5.49 -9.73
N THR A 9 22.52 5.36 -10.92
CA THR A 9 22.58 6.47 -11.86
C THR A 9 21.41 6.41 -12.82
N PRO A 10 20.57 7.48 -12.94
CA PRO A 10 19.60 7.56 -14.00
C PRO A 10 20.33 7.82 -15.30
N TYR A 11 19.97 7.13 -16.31
CA TYR A 11 20.35 7.47 -17.66
C TYR A 11 19.51 8.66 -18.13
N ARG A 12 20.10 9.86 -18.13
CA ARG A 12 19.50 11.04 -18.78
C ARG A 12 20.01 11.06 -20.22
N ASN A 13 19.10 10.99 -21.16
CA ASN A 13 19.40 11.30 -22.53
C ASN A 13 19.66 12.82 -22.65
N THR A 14 20.93 13.25 -22.65
CA THR A 14 21.36 14.65 -22.60
C THR A 14 21.38 15.36 -23.94
N LYS A 15 20.83 14.80 -24.99
CA LYS A 15 20.72 15.50 -26.27
C LYS A 15 19.35 16.18 -26.37
N ALA A 16 19.37 17.48 -26.12
CA ALA A 16 18.27 18.36 -26.47
C ALA A 16 18.02 18.29 -27.99
N GLY A 17 16.86 17.76 -28.39
CA GLY A 17 16.36 17.82 -29.76
C GLY A 17 15.90 16.51 -30.39
N GLU A 18 16.33 15.35 -29.89
CA GLU A 18 15.80 14.08 -30.36
C GLU A 18 15.37 13.25 -29.15
N SER A 19 14.07 13.19 -28.91
CA SER A 19 13.50 12.28 -27.93
C SER A 19 13.64 10.85 -28.46
N SER A 20 14.73 10.16 -28.15
CA SER A 20 14.82 8.73 -28.35
C SER A 20 13.94 8.03 -27.32
N LEU A 21 12.63 8.18 -27.49
CA LEU A 21 11.64 7.41 -26.76
C LEU A 21 11.76 5.97 -27.24
N ARG A 22 12.27 5.07 -26.41
CA ARG A 22 12.26 3.65 -26.70
C ARG A 22 10.87 3.10 -26.39
N GLN A 23 10.16 2.71 -27.42
CA GLN A 23 8.92 1.96 -27.27
C GLN A 23 9.25 0.57 -26.73
N ILE A 24 8.77 0.24 -25.53
CA ILE A 24 9.14 -1.01 -24.85
C ILE A 24 8.17 -2.15 -25.14
N SER A 25 7.00 -1.89 -25.68
CA SER A 25 6.03 -2.90 -26.14
C SER A 25 4.87 -2.23 -26.86
N ASP A 26 3.99 -3.03 -27.46
CA ASP A 26 2.72 -2.61 -28.10
C ASP A 26 1.75 -1.89 -27.13
N ASP A 27 2.06 -1.82 -25.85
CA ASP A 27 1.32 -1.07 -24.83
C ASP A 27 1.86 0.37 -24.76
N ALA A 28 1.81 1.21 -25.69
CA ALA A 28 2.04 2.68 -25.70
C ALA A 28 2.80 3.34 -24.50
N PHE A 29 3.73 2.64 -23.84
CA PHE A 29 4.55 3.17 -22.76
C PHE A 29 5.93 3.56 -23.29
N TYR A 30 6.35 4.74 -22.89
CA TYR A 30 7.66 5.25 -23.23
C TYR A 30 8.55 5.23 -21.99
N VAL A 31 9.81 4.80 -22.14
CA VAL A 31 10.80 4.95 -21.07
C VAL A 31 11.23 6.40 -21.02
N ILE A 32 10.95 7.06 -19.90
CA ILE A 32 11.36 8.44 -19.66
C ILE A 32 12.80 8.48 -19.18
N ASN A 33 13.18 7.54 -18.30
CA ASN A 33 14.53 7.38 -17.78
C ASN A 33 14.76 5.94 -17.28
N GLU A 34 16.01 5.62 -16.94
CA GLU A 34 16.41 4.31 -16.42
C GLU A 34 17.24 4.47 -15.14
N VAL A 35 17.21 3.46 -14.30
CA VAL A 35 18.12 3.31 -13.16
C VAL A 35 18.85 1.98 -13.28
N VAL A 36 20.16 1.97 -12.97
CA VAL A 36 20.94 0.74 -12.92
C VAL A 36 20.92 0.19 -11.51
N VAL A 37 20.33 -0.98 -11.33
CA VAL A 37 20.28 -1.70 -10.06
C VAL A 37 21.28 -2.85 -10.08
N LYS A 38 22.13 -2.93 -9.06
CA LYS A 38 23.13 -3.99 -8.94
C LYS A 38 22.45 -5.36 -9.01
N ARG A 39 23.03 -6.30 -9.79
CA ARG A 39 22.49 -7.65 -10.06
C ARG A 39 21.16 -7.73 -10.83
N LEU A 40 20.51 -6.60 -11.11
CA LEU A 40 19.32 -6.58 -11.97
C LEU A 40 19.62 -5.95 -13.31
N GLY A 41 20.54 -4.96 -13.35
CA GLY A 41 20.89 -4.22 -14.56
C GLY A 41 20.01 -2.98 -14.75
N HIS A 42 19.78 -2.62 -16.01
CA HIS A 42 18.96 -1.46 -16.39
C HIS A 42 17.48 -1.70 -16.08
N LEU A 43 16.88 -0.77 -15.33
CA LEU A 43 15.48 -0.83 -14.96
C LEU A 43 14.80 0.47 -15.39
N PRO A 44 13.83 0.42 -16.33
CA PRO A 44 13.14 1.61 -16.81
C PRO A 44 12.25 2.24 -15.75
N ILE A 45 12.22 3.57 -15.74
CA ILE A 45 11.32 4.37 -14.93
C ILE A 45 10.21 4.88 -15.84
N TYR A 46 9.00 4.37 -15.67
CA TYR A 46 7.85 4.72 -16.51
C TYR A 46 7.21 6.06 -16.16
N LYS A 47 7.33 6.48 -14.90
CA LYS A 47 6.85 7.77 -14.39
C LYS A 47 7.66 8.23 -13.20
N GLY A 48 7.85 9.54 -13.10
CA GLY A 48 8.57 10.20 -12.01
C GLY A 48 10.09 10.22 -12.24
N ASP A 49 10.80 10.83 -11.30
CA ASP A 49 12.26 10.88 -11.30
C ASP A 49 12.77 10.16 -10.03
N PHE A 50 13.51 9.08 -10.24
CA PHE A 50 14.04 8.27 -9.14
C PHE A 50 15.04 9.03 -8.25
N HIS A 51 15.74 10.02 -8.82
CA HIS A 51 16.70 10.84 -8.07
C HIS A 51 16.05 11.84 -7.11
N LEU A 52 14.83 12.24 -7.39
CA LEU A 52 14.10 13.14 -6.52
C LEU A 52 13.54 12.45 -5.27
N LEU A 53 13.61 11.13 -5.23
CA LEU A 53 13.22 10.37 -4.05
C LEU A 53 14.24 10.57 -2.91
N PRO A 54 13.81 10.64 -1.65
CA PRO A 54 14.72 10.64 -0.51
C PRO A 54 15.68 9.44 -0.54
N PRO A 55 16.95 9.59 -0.14
CA PRO A 55 17.96 8.52 -0.26
C PRO A 55 17.58 7.18 0.40
N LYS A 56 16.91 7.24 1.55
CA LYS A 56 16.39 6.02 2.21
C LYS A 56 15.33 5.30 1.37
N VAL A 57 14.51 6.06 0.63
CA VAL A 57 13.49 5.50 -0.27
C VAL A 57 14.14 4.91 -1.52
N GLN A 58 15.10 5.62 -2.13
CA GLN A 58 15.87 5.10 -3.27
C GLN A 58 16.46 3.73 -2.93
N ARG A 59 17.13 3.64 -1.78
CA ARG A 59 17.71 2.39 -1.30
C ARG A 59 16.65 1.30 -1.10
N PHE A 60 15.54 1.61 -0.44
CA PHE A 60 14.45 0.67 -0.22
C PHE A 60 13.88 0.14 -1.53
N VAL A 61 13.59 1.02 -2.49
CA VAL A 61 13.06 0.64 -3.81
C VAL A 61 14.07 -0.23 -4.57
N ALA A 62 15.35 0.15 -4.60
CA ALA A 62 16.39 -0.59 -5.30
C ALA A 62 16.60 -2.00 -4.72
N GLU A 63 16.68 -2.14 -3.38
CA GLU A 63 16.80 -3.44 -2.71
C GLU A 63 15.61 -4.36 -3.00
N LYS A 64 14.39 -3.80 -3.01
CA LYS A 64 13.18 -4.59 -3.31
C LYS A 64 13.04 -4.88 -4.80
N ALA A 65 13.49 -3.99 -5.69
CA ALA A 65 13.54 -4.26 -7.12
C ALA A 65 14.53 -5.38 -7.44
N GLU A 66 15.70 -5.40 -6.80
CA GLU A 66 16.66 -6.50 -6.94
C GLU A 66 16.04 -7.85 -6.54
N LEU A 67 15.29 -7.89 -5.43
CA LEU A 67 14.63 -9.09 -4.93
C LEU A 67 13.47 -9.53 -5.84
N MET A 68 12.56 -8.61 -6.16
CA MET A 68 11.27 -8.93 -6.80
C MET A 68 11.33 -8.90 -8.33
N ARG A 69 12.37 -8.32 -8.92
CA ARG A 69 12.68 -8.28 -10.36
C ARG A 69 11.53 -7.76 -11.23
N PRO A 70 11.01 -6.55 -10.97
CA PRO A 70 10.00 -5.95 -11.85
C PRO A 70 10.58 -5.65 -13.22
N ARG A 71 9.71 -5.45 -14.20
CA ARG A 71 10.13 -5.00 -15.55
C ARG A 71 10.43 -3.48 -15.60
N GLY A 72 10.04 -2.74 -14.56
CA GLY A 72 10.26 -1.29 -14.43
C GLY A 72 9.56 -0.72 -13.21
N ILE A 73 9.84 0.55 -12.93
CA ILE A 73 9.33 1.29 -11.77
C ILE A 73 8.39 2.40 -12.25
N TYR A 74 7.33 2.64 -11.49
CA TYR A 74 6.38 3.72 -11.66
C TYR A 74 6.21 4.43 -10.33
N ILE A 75 6.64 5.70 -10.24
CA ILE A 75 6.54 6.51 -9.03
C ILE A 75 5.21 7.25 -9.08
N CYS A 76 4.31 6.92 -8.16
CA CYS A 76 2.97 7.49 -8.10
C CYS A 76 3.01 8.92 -7.56
N ASP A 77 2.23 9.81 -8.16
CA ASP A 77 2.05 11.20 -7.72
C ASP A 77 0.67 11.48 -7.09
N GLY A 78 -0.28 10.53 -7.20
CA GLY A 78 -1.63 10.65 -6.67
C GLY A 78 -2.53 11.64 -7.41
N SER A 79 -2.12 12.10 -8.61
CA SER A 79 -2.90 13.05 -9.41
C SER A 79 -4.20 12.42 -9.97
N GLU A 80 -5.16 13.27 -10.34
CA GLU A 80 -6.37 12.83 -11.06
C GLU A 80 -6.01 12.17 -12.37
N HIS A 81 -5.08 12.77 -13.14
CA HIS A 81 -4.62 12.23 -14.42
C HIS A 81 -4.03 10.82 -14.27
N GLU A 82 -3.20 10.57 -13.24
CA GLU A 82 -2.69 9.23 -12.94
C GLU A 82 -3.83 8.24 -12.68
N SER A 83 -4.84 8.69 -11.92
CA SER A 83 -6.02 7.88 -11.61
C SER A 83 -6.80 7.52 -12.86
N GLU A 84 -7.06 8.48 -13.74
CA GLU A 84 -7.78 8.28 -15.00
C GLU A 84 -7.05 7.31 -15.92
N GLU A 85 -5.74 7.50 -16.14
CA GLU A 85 -4.94 6.57 -16.94
C GLU A 85 -4.97 5.12 -16.41
N ILE A 86 -4.92 4.95 -15.08
CA ILE A 86 -4.97 3.63 -14.48
C ILE A 86 -6.36 3.02 -14.60
N ILE A 87 -7.43 3.82 -14.43
CA ILE A 87 -8.81 3.38 -14.61
C ILE A 87 -9.03 2.89 -16.03
N ASP A 88 -8.62 3.67 -17.03
CA ASP A 88 -8.78 3.33 -18.43
C ASP A 88 -8.11 1.98 -18.75
N LYS A 89 -6.88 1.79 -18.30
CA LYS A 89 -6.16 0.51 -18.44
C LYS A 89 -6.87 -0.66 -17.77
N LEU A 90 -7.51 -0.45 -16.62
CA LEU A 90 -8.25 -1.50 -15.92
C LEU A 90 -9.59 -1.81 -16.58
N VAL A 91 -10.23 -0.80 -17.17
CA VAL A 91 -11.46 -0.98 -17.98
C VAL A 91 -11.14 -1.72 -19.27
N GLU A 92 -10.11 -1.32 -20.01
CA GLU A 92 -9.66 -2.02 -21.21
C GLU A 92 -9.31 -3.50 -20.95
N ARG A 93 -8.74 -3.81 -19.81
CA ARG A 93 -8.42 -5.19 -19.41
C ARG A 93 -9.61 -5.97 -18.84
N GLY A 94 -10.79 -5.36 -18.75
CA GLY A 94 -12.00 -5.99 -18.24
C GLY A 94 -11.99 -6.24 -16.72
N MET A 95 -11.05 -5.62 -15.98
CA MET A 95 -11.00 -5.70 -14.51
C MET A 95 -12.01 -4.77 -13.86
N LEU A 96 -12.22 -3.58 -14.45
CA LEU A 96 -13.25 -2.62 -14.05
C LEU A 96 -14.33 -2.51 -15.12
N SER A 97 -15.57 -2.36 -14.67
CA SER A 97 -16.71 -2.05 -15.53
C SER A 97 -17.40 -0.79 -15.00
N PRO A 98 -17.55 0.28 -15.81
CA PRO A 98 -18.19 1.51 -15.35
C PRO A 98 -19.68 1.29 -15.06
N LEU A 99 -20.19 1.91 -14.01
CA LEU A 99 -21.62 1.93 -13.66
C LEU A 99 -22.27 3.14 -14.32
N LYS A 100 -23.16 2.91 -15.28
CA LYS A 100 -23.78 3.97 -16.07
C LYS A 100 -24.64 4.94 -15.25
N ALA A 101 -25.19 4.48 -14.13
CA ALA A 101 -26.07 5.28 -13.27
C ALA A 101 -25.33 6.26 -12.34
N TYR A 102 -24.01 6.12 -12.19
CA TYR A 102 -23.22 6.90 -11.22
C TYR A 102 -21.94 7.41 -11.86
N HIS A 103 -21.67 8.68 -11.66
CA HIS A 103 -20.41 9.27 -12.10
C HIS A 103 -19.24 8.71 -11.30
N ASN A 104 -18.14 8.37 -11.99
CA ASN A 104 -16.90 7.87 -11.40
C ASN A 104 -17.06 6.64 -10.48
N ASN A 105 -18.00 5.74 -10.85
CA ASN A 105 -18.25 4.50 -10.14
C ASN A 105 -18.00 3.29 -11.03
N TYR A 106 -17.33 2.30 -10.47
CA TYR A 106 -16.91 1.09 -11.19
C TYR A 106 -17.20 -0.15 -10.36
N ILE A 107 -17.58 -1.23 -11.03
CA ILE A 107 -17.65 -2.55 -10.41
C ILE A 107 -16.37 -3.32 -10.73
N CYS A 108 -15.77 -3.92 -9.70
CA CYS A 108 -14.66 -4.84 -9.81
C CYS A 108 -15.06 -6.18 -9.21
N ARG A 109 -14.86 -7.27 -9.96
CA ARG A 109 -15.10 -8.63 -9.45
C ARG A 109 -13.79 -9.28 -9.12
N THR A 110 -13.64 -9.71 -7.87
CA THR A 110 -12.45 -10.39 -7.38
C THR A 110 -12.53 -11.90 -7.63
N ASP A 111 -11.43 -12.61 -7.43
CA ASP A 111 -11.47 -14.07 -7.27
C ASP A 111 -12.21 -14.39 -5.96
N PRO A 112 -13.20 -15.30 -5.96
CA PRO A 112 -13.92 -15.69 -4.74
C PRO A 112 -13.03 -16.23 -3.60
N LYS A 113 -11.85 -16.76 -3.92
CA LYS A 113 -10.86 -17.20 -2.94
C LYS A 113 -10.05 -16.06 -2.31
N ASP A 114 -10.00 -14.89 -2.96
CA ASP A 114 -9.29 -13.72 -2.45
C ASP A 114 -10.25 -12.88 -1.60
N VAL A 115 -10.24 -13.14 -0.31
CA VAL A 115 -11.12 -12.50 0.67
C VAL A 115 -10.48 -11.26 1.28
N ALA A 116 -11.30 -10.33 1.78
CA ALA A 116 -10.85 -9.03 2.29
C ALA A 116 -9.96 -9.11 3.53
N ARG A 117 -10.01 -10.22 4.26
CA ARG A 117 -9.20 -10.49 5.47
C ARG A 117 -8.86 -11.97 5.52
N VAL A 118 -7.60 -12.27 5.84
CA VAL A 118 -7.11 -13.64 6.02
C VAL A 118 -6.39 -13.71 7.37
N GLU A 119 -7.15 -13.86 8.45
CA GLU A 119 -6.59 -13.84 9.81
C GLU A 119 -5.63 -15.00 10.03
N SER A 120 -5.97 -16.20 9.56
CA SER A 120 -5.12 -17.38 9.64
C SER A 120 -3.79 -17.30 8.87
N LYS A 121 -3.63 -16.31 7.99
CA LYS A 121 -2.42 -16.05 7.20
C LYS A 121 -1.74 -14.75 7.60
N THR A 122 -2.18 -14.13 8.71
CA THR A 122 -1.68 -12.85 9.19
C THR A 122 -0.83 -13.06 10.45
N TRP A 123 0.43 -12.60 10.39
CA TRP A 123 1.44 -12.90 11.40
C TRP A 123 2.06 -11.63 11.95
N MET A 124 2.36 -11.67 13.26
CA MET A 124 3.22 -10.71 13.94
C MET A 124 4.58 -11.36 14.16
N VAL A 125 5.65 -10.64 13.84
CA VAL A 125 7.00 -11.18 13.84
C VAL A 125 7.88 -10.34 14.75
N THR A 126 8.27 -10.90 15.87
CA THR A 126 9.13 -10.32 16.90
C THR A 126 10.04 -11.40 17.45
N ARG A 127 11.13 -11.01 18.11
CA ARG A 127 12.02 -11.97 18.79
C ARG A 127 11.35 -12.64 19.95
N ASP A 128 10.62 -11.85 20.76
CA ASP A 128 9.78 -12.38 21.83
C ASP A 128 8.32 -12.38 21.36
N LYS A 129 7.67 -13.55 21.46
CA LYS A 129 6.25 -13.73 21.12
C LYS A 129 5.36 -12.76 21.89
N HIS A 130 5.69 -12.49 23.15
CA HIS A 130 4.86 -11.69 24.03
C HIS A 130 5.02 -10.18 23.89
N ASP A 131 5.88 -9.72 23.00
CA ASP A 131 5.91 -8.32 22.59
C ASP A 131 4.61 -7.90 21.87
N THR A 132 3.96 -8.85 21.18
CA THR A 132 2.80 -8.58 20.33
C THR A 132 1.63 -9.54 20.55
N VAL A 133 1.83 -10.66 21.21
CA VAL A 133 0.79 -11.66 21.50
C VAL A 133 0.55 -11.73 23.00
N CYS A 134 -0.72 -11.64 23.39
CA CYS A 134 -1.09 -11.71 24.80
C CYS A 134 -0.73 -13.09 25.42
N ARG A 135 -0.43 -13.08 26.71
CA ARG A 135 -0.27 -14.31 27.47
C ARG A 135 -1.65 -14.88 27.79
N THR A 136 -1.83 -16.14 27.45
CA THR A 136 -3.04 -16.93 27.75
C THR A 136 -2.75 -17.91 28.88
N ALA A 137 -3.80 -18.51 29.45
CA ALA A 137 -3.64 -19.61 30.39
C ALA A 137 -2.92 -20.80 29.73
N PRO A 138 -2.21 -21.64 30.50
CA PRO A 138 -1.55 -22.83 29.97
C PRO A 138 -2.51 -23.71 29.17
N GLY A 139 -2.11 -24.09 27.94
CA GLY A 139 -2.91 -24.93 27.04
C GLY A 139 -4.02 -24.19 26.27
N VAL A 140 -4.12 -22.87 26.39
CA VAL A 140 -5.08 -22.04 25.65
C VAL A 140 -4.34 -21.27 24.57
N ASP A 141 -4.68 -21.51 23.30
CA ASP A 141 -4.16 -20.71 22.20
C ASP A 141 -4.80 -19.32 22.19
N PRO A 142 -4.03 -18.26 21.90
CA PRO A 142 -4.58 -16.93 21.79
C PRO A 142 -5.52 -16.84 20.58
N LEU A 143 -6.71 -16.26 20.78
CA LEU A 143 -7.71 -16.05 19.73
C LEU A 143 -7.26 -15.01 18.69
N MET A 144 -6.35 -14.13 19.06
CA MET A 144 -5.82 -13.07 18.21
C MET A 144 -4.30 -13.06 18.28
N GLY A 145 -3.66 -12.68 17.16
CA GLY A 145 -2.22 -12.52 17.09
C GLY A 145 -1.47 -13.82 16.86
N HIS A 146 -1.45 -14.28 15.61
CA HIS A 146 -0.53 -15.34 15.22
C HIS A 146 0.90 -14.78 15.24
N TRP A 147 1.80 -15.51 15.86
CA TRP A 147 3.21 -15.14 15.96
C TRP A 147 4.08 -16.08 15.11
N MET A 148 5.13 -15.54 14.56
CA MET A 148 6.17 -16.23 13.80
C MET A 148 7.52 -15.69 14.20
N SER A 149 8.56 -16.53 14.25
CA SER A 149 9.93 -16.08 14.49
C SER A 149 10.49 -15.30 13.27
N PRO A 150 11.47 -14.43 13.46
CA PRO A 150 12.17 -13.79 12.33
C PRO A 150 12.80 -14.78 11.36
N GLU A 151 13.31 -15.92 11.85
CA GLU A 151 13.92 -16.99 11.08
C GLU A 151 12.91 -17.72 10.20
N ASP A 152 11.74 -18.07 10.76
CA ASP A 152 10.65 -18.67 10.02
C ASP A 152 10.13 -17.71 8.95
N LEU A 153 9.98 -16.40 9.29
CA LEU A 153 9.60 -15.41 8.30
C LEU A 153 10.60 -15.33 7.15
N SER A 154 11.91 -15.35 7.44
CA SER A 154 12.93 -15.32 6.38
C SER A 154 12.72 -16.45 5.38
N THR A 155 12.49 -17.66 5.86
CA THR A 155 12.20 -18.84 5.03
C THR A 155 10.94 -18.64 4.19
N GLU A 156 9.88 -18.09 4.79
CA GLU A 156 8.62 -17.81 4.09
C GLU A 156 8.79 -16.73 3.01
N LEU A 157 9.56 -15.67 3.27
CA LEU A 157 9.85 -14.62 2.31
C LEU A 157 10.72 -15.13 1.15
N ASP A 158 11.75 -15.93 1.45
CA ASP A 158 12.65 -16.50 0.45
C ASP A 158 11.92 -17.45 -0.53
N SER A 159 10.85 -18.08 -0.06
CA SER A 159 10.02 -18.93 -0.91
C SER A 159 9.06 -18.16 -1.82
N ARG A 160 8.74 -16.89 -1.54
CA ARG A 160 7.66 -16.13 -2.21
C ARG A 160 8.13 -14.93 -3.01
N PHE A 161 9.03 -14.12 -2.45
CA PHE A 161 9.33 -12.80 -3.01
C PHE A 161 10.37 -12.77 -4.13
N PRO A 162 11.38 -13.67 -4.19
CA PRO A 162 12.32 -13.64 -5.30
C PRO A 162 11.63 -13.74 -6.65
N GLY A 163 11.76 -12.70 -7.48
CA GLY A 163 11.19 -12.63 -8.83
C GLY A 163 9.66 -12.53 -8.91
N CYS A 164 8.96 -12.29 -7.80
CA CYS A 164 7.49 -12.28 -7.79
C CYS A 164 6.85 -11.19 -8.67
N MET A 165 7.59 -10.13 -9.01
CA MET A 165 7.14 -9.07 -9.90
C MET A 165 7.69 -9.20 -11.34
N ALA A 166 8.29 -10.34 -11.72
CA ALA A 166 8.83 -10.52 -13.04
C ALA A 166 7.76 -10.25 -14.12
N GLY A 167 8.11 -9.40 -15.12
CA GLY A 167 7.21 -8.95 -16.19
C GLY A 167 6.08 -8.02 -15.73
N ARG A 168 6.10 -7.54 -14.49
CA ARG A 168 5.13 -6.59 -13.92
C ARG A 168 5.82 -5.26 -13.57
N ILE A 169 5.04 -4.19 -13.46
CA ILE A 169 5.53 -2.87 -13.03
C ILE A 169 5.49 -2.83 -11.50
N MET A 170 6.54 -2.30 -10.88
CA MET A 170 6.56 -1.95 -9.46
C MET A 170 6.08 -0.50 -9.30
N TYR A 171 4.92 -0.32 -8.71
CA TYR A 171 4.42 0.99 -8.31
C TYR A 171 5.00 1.37 -6.96
N VAL A 172 5.47 2.61 -6.86
CA VAL A 172 6.00 3.21 -5.63
C VAL A 172 4.99 4.26 -5.16
N ILE A 173 4.27 3.99 -4.10
CA ILE A 173 3.18 4.82 -3.59
C ILE A 173 3.63 5.53 -2.32
N PRO A 174 3.91 6.85 -2.36
CA PRO A 174 4.11 7.64 -1.16
C PRO A 174 2.76 7.93 -0.51
N PHE A 175 2.60 7.70 0.77
CA PHE A 175 1.35 8.03 1.43
C PHE A 175 1.53 8.53 2.86
N SER A 176 0.63 9.42 3.28
CA SER A 176 0.53 9.89 4.65
C SER A 176 -0.74 9.37 5.31
N MET A 177 -0.59 8.86 6.52
CA MET A 177 -1.67 8.58 7.45
C MET A 177 -1.87 9.85 8.30
N GLY A 178 -2.90 10.61 7.99
CA GLY A 178 -3.12 11.95 8.51
C GLY A 178 -2.68 13.06 7.54
N PRO A 179 -2.87 14.35 7.91
CA PRO A 179 -2.48 15.48 7.08
C PRO A 179 -0.98 15.46 6.77
N VAL A 180 -0.60 15.68 5.51
CA VAL A 180 0.81 15.69 5.10
C VAL A 180 1.55 16.78 5.88
N GLY A 181 2.67 16.41 6.52
CA GLY A 181 3.45 17.33 7.37
C GLY A 181 2.82 17.65 8.72
N GLY A 182 1.67 17.05 9.05
CA GLY A 182 1.05 17.23 10.38
C GLY A 182 1.87 16.59 11.51
N PRO A 183 1.77 17.11 12.74
CA PRO A 183 2.62 16.68 13.87
C PRO A 183 2.39 15.22 14.29
N LEU A 184 1.21 14.67 14.03
CA LEU A 184 0.84 13.29 14.36
C LEU A 184 0.83 12.38 13.13
N SER A 185 1.05 12.91 11.93
CA SER A 185 1.03 12.11 10.71
C SER A 185 2.20 11.14 10.66
N LYS A 186 1.96 9.98 10.04
CA LYS A 186 2.96 8.95 9.83
C LYS A 186 3.03 8.64 8.34
N ILE A 187 4.25 8.55 7.81
CA ILE A 187 4.46 8.30 6.39
C ILE A 187 4.79 6.82 6.16
N GLY A 188 4.19 6.28 5.12
CA GLY A 188 4.52 4.97 4.58
C GLY A 188 4.85 5.04 3.10
N ILE A 189 5.66 4.11 2.64
CA ILE A 189 5.94 3.89 1.22
C ILE A 189 5.50 2.48 0.88
N GLN A 190 4.53 2.36 -0.03
CA GLN A 190 4.07 1.05 -0.47
C GLN A 190 4.61 0.71 -1.86
N LEU A 191 5.26 -0.44 -1.97
CA LEU A 191 5.62 -1.08 -3.23
C LEU A 191 4.55 -2.10 -3.58
N THR A 192 4.06 -2.08 -4.82
CA THR A 192 3.04 -3.03 -5.28
C THR A 192 3.14 -3.26 -6.79
N ASP A 193 2.67 -4.41 -7.24
CA ASP A 193 2.51 -4.73 -8.66
C ASP A 193 1.04 -4.70 -9.12
N SER A 194 0.16 -4.06 -8.34
CA SER A 194 -1.28 -3.98 -8.58
C SER A 194 -1.77 -2.56 -8.82
N ASN A 195 -2.34 -2.30 -9.99
CA ASN A 195 -2.99 -1.04 -10.34
C ASN A 195 -4.20 -0.75 -9.45
N TYR A 196 -4.96 -1.80 -9.08
CA TYR A 196 -6.09 -1.68 -8.14
C TYR A 196 -5.64 -1.11 -6.80
N VAL A 197 -4.48 -1.56 -6.31
CA VAL A 197 -3.91 -1.06 -5.05
C VAL A 197 -3.54 0.42 -5.15
N VAL A 198 -2.98 0.86 -6.29
CA VAL A 198 -2.67 2.28 -6.50
C VAL A 198 -3.92 3.15 -6.37
N LEU A 199 -5.00 2.81 -7.07
CA LEU A 199 -6.26 3.54 -7.01
C LEU A 199 -6.86 3.54 -5.60
N SER A 200 -6.88 2.38 -4.96
CA SER A 200 -7.49 2.23 -3.65
C SER A 200 -6.68 2.92 -2.53
N MET A 201 -5.36 2.93 -2.62
CA MET A 201 -4.51 3.67 -1.67
C MET A 201 -4.70 5.18 -1.79
N ARG A 202 -4.91 5.71 -3.00
CA ARG A 202 -5.24 7.12 -3.23
C ARG A 202 -6.55 7.53 -2.54
N ILE A 203 -7.54 6.64 -2.48
CA ILE A 203 -8.82 6.87 -1.80
C ILE A 203 -8.66 6.75 -0.27
N MET A 204 -7.87 5.77 0.18
CA MET A 204 -7.77 5.40 1.59
C MET A 204 -6.77 6.23 2.39
N THR A 205 -5.81 6.88 1.72
CA THR A 205 -4.72 7.62 2.34
C THR A 205 -4.47 8.91 1.57
N ARG A 206 -3.55 9.73 2.02
CA ARG A 206 -3.14 10.94 1.29
C ARG A 206 -1.91 10.64 0.46
N VAL A 207 -2.12 10.45 -0.85
CA VAL A 207 -1.05 10.18 -1.84
C VAL A 207 -0.83 11.44 -2.66
N ASN A 208 0.35 12.04 -2.55
CA ASN A 208 0.79 13.16 -3.39
C ASN A 208 2.31 13.39 -3.27
N GLY A 209 2.86 14.22 -4.16
CA GLY A 209 4.31 14.51 -4.18
C GLY A 209 4.85 15.22 -2.93
N HIS A 210 4.03 15.98 -2.20
CA HIS A 210 4.46 16.65 -0.96
C HIS A 210 4.80 15.68 0.18
N VAL A 211 4.42 14.41 0.04
CA VAL A 211 4.84 13.36 1.00
C VAL A 211 6.36 13.21 0.99
N TRP A 212 7.02 13.40 -0.16
CA TRP A 212 8.48 13.33 -0.25
C TRP A 212 9.16 14.45 0.53
N ASP A 213 8.64 15.66 0.42
CA ASP A 213 9.15 16.84 1.14
C ASP A 213 8.95 16.68 2.65
N ALA A 214 7.76 16.22 3.05
CA ALA A 214 7.43 15.97 4.45
C ALA A 214 8.24 14.82 5.06
N LEU A 215 8.61 13.81 4.26
CA LEU A 215 9.45 12.71 4.69
C LEU A 215 10.91 13.15 4.89
N GLY A 216 11.48 13.85 3.92
CA GLY A 216 12.91 14.22 3.95
C GLY A 216 13.80 13.02 4.26
N ASN A 217 14.62 13.14 5.30
CA ASN A 217 15.51 12.07 5.77
C ASN A 217 14.95 11.22 6.92
N ASN A 218 13.69 11.42 7.30
CA ASN A 218 13.05 10.67 8.38
C ASN A 218 12.81 9.19 8.00
N ASP A 219 12.46 8.39 8.99
CA ASP A 219 12.06 7.01 8.77
C ASP A 219 10.58 6.94 8.35
N PHE A 220 10.25 5.86 7.66
CA PHE A 220 8.92 5.58 7.15
C PHE A 220 8.56 4.11 7.36
N VAL A 221 7.27 3.79 7.29
CA VAL A 221 6.79 2.41 7.31
C VAL A 221 6.95 1.80 5.92
N ARG A 222 7.68 0.70 5.85
CA ARG A 222 7.98 -0.03 4.61
C ARG A 222 6.88 -1.02 4.33
N CYS A 223 6.12 -0.79 3.27
CA CYS A 223 5.00 -1.65 2.88
C CYS A 223 5.36 -2.37 1.57
N ILE A 224 5.49 -3.67 1.61
CA ILE A 224 5.87 -4.51 0.47
C ILE A 224 4.70 -5.43 0.13
N HIS A 225 4.17 -5.31 -1.09
CA HIS A 225 3.03 -6.08 -1.56
C HIS A 225 3.27 -6.62 -2.96
N SER A 226 2.90 -7.87 -3.19
CA SER A 226 2.79 -8.47 -4.52
C SER A 226 1.58 -9.39 -4.60
N VAL A 227 0.88 -9.38 -5.72
CA VAL A 227 -0.19 -10.36 -6.02
C VAL A 227 0.34 -11.78 -6.24
N GLY A 228 1.67 -11.95 -6.30
CA GLY A 228 2.31 -13.26 -6.42
C GLY A 228 2.07 -13.97 -7.74
N LEU A 229 1.90 -13.21 -8.83
CA LEU A 229 1.68 -13.72 -10.19
C LEU A 229 2.66 -13.09 -11.19
N PRO A 230 3.92 -13.56 -11.24
CA PRO A 230 4.86 -13.12 -12.26
C PRO A 230 4.36 -13.46 -13.66
N ARG A 231 4.78 -12.71 -14.67
CA ARG A 231 4.46 -12.96 -16.09
C ARG A 231 5.58 -13.74 -16.78
N PRO A 232 5.26 -14.60 -17.75
CA PRO A 232 3.91 -14.95 -18.22
C PRO A 232 3.12 -15.72 -17.16
N VAL A 233 1.82 -15.42 -17.05
CA VAL A 233 0.94 -16.06 -16.08
C VAL A 233 0.69 -17.50 -16.48
N LYS A 234 1.05 -18.44 -15.61
CA LYS A 234 0.96 -19.90 -15.86
C LYS A 234 -0.34 -20.54 -15.32
N GLN A 235 -1.11 -19.79 -14.56
CA GLN A 235 -2.35 -20.26 -13.94
C GLN A 235 -3.57 -19.49 -14.42
N LYS A 236 -4.76 -20.08 -14.30
CA LYS A 236 -6.01 -19.42 -14.64
C LYS A 236 -6.28 -18.24 -13.71
N VAL A 237 -6.57 -17.08 -14.28
CA VAL A 237 -6.98 -15.88 -13.57
C VAL A 237 -8.50 -15.77 -13.66
N ILE A 238 -9.18 -15.75 -12.52
CA ILE A 238 -10.63 -15.62 -12.43
C ILE A 238 -10.99 -14.13 -12.41
N ASN A 239 -12.02 -13.74 -13.15
CA ASN A 239 -12.51 -12.34 -13.22
C ASN A 239 -11.43 -11.31 -13.56
N HIS A 240 -10.42 -11.67 -14.32
CA HIS A 240 -9.24 -10.83 -14.60
C HIS A 240 -8.52 -10.35 -13.33
N TRP A 241 -8.81 -10.95 -12.16
CA TRP A 241 -8.28 -10.57 -10.86
C TRP A 241 -6.99 -11.33 -10.54
N PRO A 242 -5.82 -10.67 -10.54
CA PRO A 242 -4.56 -11.34 -10.27
C PRO A 242 -4.39 -11.55 -8.76
N CYS A 243 -4.27 -12.79 -8.34
CA CYS A 243 -3.96 -13.18 -6.96
C CYS A 243 -3.37 -14.60 -6.92
N ASN A 244 -2.78 -14.97 -5.80
CA ASN A 244 -2.27 -16.32 -5.52
C ASN A 244 -2.79 -16.78 -4.14
N PRO A 245 -4.07 -17.11 -4.04
CA PRO A 245 -4.75 -17.30 -2.76
C PRO A 245 -4.23 -18.49 -1.95
N ASP A 246 -3.64 -19.48 -2.60
CA ASP A 246 -3.09 -20.65 -1.94
C ASP A 246 -1.76 -20.34 -1.20
N ARG A 247 -1.08 -19.25 -1.56
CA ARG A 247 0.21 -18.84 -1.00
C ARG A 247 0.16 -17.50 -0.24
N VAL A 248 -1.02 -17.08 0.19
CA VAL A 248 -1.19 -15.80 0.92
C VAL A 248 -0.36 -15.81 2.21
N LEU A 249 0.36 -14.71 2.41
CA LEU A 249 1.11 -14.41 3.62
C LEU A 249 1.01 -12.91 3.89
N ILE A 250 0.68 -12.53 5.13
CA ILE A 250 0.71 -11.15 5.59
C ILE A 250 1.51 -11.12 6.89
N ALA A 251 2.67 -10.50 6.88
CA ALA A 251 3.57 -10.44 8.01
C ALA A 251 3.89 -9.00 8.41
N HIS A 252 3.95 -8.75 9.69
CA HIS A 252 4.27 -7.47 10.29
C HIS A 252 5.53 -7.61 11.13
N ARG A 253 6.51 -6.75 10.89
CA ARG A 253 7.76 -6.63 11.66
C ARG A 253 7.76 -5.28 12.38
N PRO A 254 7.14 -5.19 13.57
CA PRO A 254 7.01 -3.91 14.27
C PRO A 254 8.33 -3.21 14.57
N PRO A 255 9.40 -3.91 15.06
CA PRO A 255 10.68 -3.27 15.34
C PRO A 255 11.30 -2.60 14.11
N GLU A 256 11.15 -3.21 12.93
CA GLU A 256 11.68 -2.70 11.67
C GLU A 256 10.70 -1.77 10.94
N ARG A 257 9.47 -1.63 11.45
CA ARG A 257 8.38 -0.90 10.80
C ARG A 257 8.15 -1.38 9.35
N GLU A 258 8.12 -2.69 9.19
CA GLU A 258 7.93 -3.36 7.89
C GLU A 258 6.65 -4.17 7.84
N ILE A 259 6.01 -4.18 6.66
CA ILE A 259 4.84 -4.99 6.34
C ILE A 259 5.12 -5.71 5.03
N TRP A 260 4.94 -7.04 5.05
CA TRP A 260 5.07 -7.89 3.88
C TRP A 260 3.73 -8.55 3.59
N SER A 261 3.25 -8.42 2.36
CA SER A 261 2.01 -9.03 1.91
C SER A 261 2.18 -9.68 0.55
N PHE A 262 1.80 -10.93 0.44
CA PHE A 262 1.92 -11.72 -0.77
C PHE A 262 0.63 -12.45 -1.08
N GLY A 263 0.26 -12.48 -2.36
CA GLY A 263 -0.74 -13.40 -2.90
C GLY A 263 -2.18 -12.92 -2.88
N SER A 264 -2.54 -11.92 -2.05
CA SER A 264 -3.87 -11.30 -2.04
C SER A 264 -3.84 -9.93 -2.71
N GLY A 265 -4.77 -9.66 -3.61
CA GLY A 265 -4.95 -8.34 -4.24
C GLY A 265 -6.05 -7.50 -3.58
N TYR A 266 -6.74 -8.01 -2.55
CA TYR A 266 -7.98 -7.44 -2.05
C TYR A 266 -7.92 -6.96 -0.60
N GLY A 267 -8.60 -5.84 -0.35
CA GLY A 267 -8.92 -5.33 0.98
C GLY A 267 -7.70 -4.99 1.85
N GLY A 268 -7.81 -5.25 3.15
CA GLY A 268 -6.75 -4.96 4.10
C GLY A 268 -5.48 -5.78 3.92
N ASN A 269 -5.51 -6.81 3.09
CA ASN A 269 -4.35 -7.63 2.75
C ASN A 269 -3.43 -6.94 1.75
N SER A 270 -3.96 -6.10 0.88
CA SER A 270 -3.22 -5.41 -0.17
C SER A 270 -3.11 -3.89 0.04
N LEU A 271 -4.09 -3.28 0.71
CA LEU A 271 -4.10 -1.88 1.09
C LEU A 271 -3.43 -1.74 2.46
N LEU A 272 -2.10 -1.73 2.47
CA LEU A 272 -1.31 -1.90 3.68
C LEU A 272 -1.38 -0.70 4.63
N GLY A 273 -1.82 0.46 4.17
CA GLY A 273 -2.10 1.62 5.00
C GLY A 273 -3.27 1.40 5.98
N LYS A 274 -4.27 0.59 5.62
CA LYS A 274 -5.54 0.50 6.34
C LYS A 274 -5.47 -0.29 7.66
N LYS A 275 -5.14 -1.59 7.60
CA LYS A 275 -5.12 -2.46 8.78
C LYS A 275 -3.70 -2.74 9.27
N CYS A 276 -2.83 -3.03 8.33
CA CYS A 276 -1.47 -3.40 8.64
C CYS A 276 -0.70 -2.24 9.28
N PHE A 277 -0.77 -1.06 8.67
CA PHE A 277 -0.11 0.12 9.20
C PHE A 277 -0.95 0.80 10.29
N ALA A 278 -2.18 1.27 9.96
CA ALA A 278 -2.96 2.15 10.83
C ALA A 278 -3.35 1.52 12.18
N LEU A 279 -3.38 0.20 12.27
CA LEU A 279 -3.67 -0.49 13.52
C LEU A 279 -2.49 -1.31 14.04
N ARG A 280 -1.96 -2.26 13.26
CA ARG A 280 -1.00 -3.24 13.77
C ARG A 280 0.38 -2.64 14.01
N ILE A 281 0.98 -1.98 13.02
CA ILE A 281 2.27 -1.28 13.20
C ILE A 281 2.06 -0.03 14.07
N ALA A 282 0.99 0.72 13.85
CA ALA A 282 0.71 1.94 14.62
C ALA A 282 0.49 1.67 16.10
N SER A 283 -0.09 0.52 16.50
CA SER A 283 -0.21 0.14 17.91
C SER A 283 1.15 -0.02 18.59
N ASN A 284 2.14 -0.57 17.89
CA ASN A 284 3.50 -0.69 18.41
C ASN A 284 4.19 0.67 18.49
N ILE A 285 4.08 1.50 17.46
CA ILE A 285 4.62 2.87 17.48
C ILE A 285 3.96 3.68 18.62
N ALA A 286 2.64 3.60 18.73
CA ALA A 286 1.88 4.32 19.74
C ALA A 286 2.25 3.90 21.18
N LYS A 287 2.51 2.60 21.41
CA LYS A 287 3.01 2.10 22.70
C LYS A 287 4.30 2.82 23.11
N ASP A 288 5.26 2.96 22.17
CA ASP A 288 6.54 3.61 22.43
C ASP A 288 6.38 5.14 22.62
N GLU A 289 5.44 5.75 21.91
CA GLU A 289 5.14 7.19 21.98
C GLU A 289 4.15 7.57 23.09
N GLY A 290 3.57 6.62 23.81
CA GLY A 290 2.58 6.86 24.87
C GLY A 290 1.17 7.13 24.35
N TRP A 291 0.80 6.63 23.17
CA TRP A 291 -0.52 6.76 22.54
C TRP A 291 -1.23 5.41 22.42
N MET A 292 -2.46 5.46 21.96
CA MET A 292 -3.20 4.29 21.50
C MET A 292 -3.57 4.45 20.03
N ALA A 293 -3.39 3.40 19.23
CA ALA A 293 -3.92 3.32 17.87
C ALA A 293 -5.33 2.74 17.91
N GLU A 294 -6.30 3.46 17.37
CA GLU A 294 -7.71 3.09 17.39
C GLU A 294 -8.38 3.29 16.01
N HIS A 295 -9.36 2.47 15.71
CA HIS A 295 -10.19 2.60 14.53
C HIS A 295 -11.51 3.27 14.88
N MET A 296 -11.56 4.59 14.84
CA MET A 296 -12.74 5.36 15.19
C MET A 296 -13.19 6.28 14.05
N LEU A 297 -14.44 6.70 14.12
CA LEU A 297 -15.00 7.84 13.42
C LEU A 297 -14.81 9.08 14.27
N ILE A 298 -14.42 10.18 13.66
CA ILE A 298 -14.49 11.52 14.28
C ILE A 298 -15.53 12.33 13.50
N MET A 299 -16.54 12.80 14.20
CA MET A 299 -17.62 13.59 13.60
C MET A 299 -17.88 14.87 14.40
N GLY A 300 -18.21 15.94 13.67
CA GLY A 300 -18.70 17.19 14.24
C GLY A 300 -20.24 17.20 14.18
N VAL A 301 -20.87 17.48 15.32
CA VAL A 301 -22.33 17.66 15.42
C VAL A 301 -22.61 19.10 15.82
N THR A 302 -23.26 19.87 14.95
CA THR A 302 -23.61 21.27 15.18
C THR A 302 -25.08 21.39 15.57
N ARG A 303 -25.35 22.02 16.69
CA ARG A 303 -26.69 22.33 17.19
C ARG A 303 -27.31 23.51 16.42
N PRO A 304 -28.66 23.69 16.48
CA PRO A 304 -29.31 24.84 15.86
C PRO A 304 -28.76 26.20 16.33
N CYS A 305 -28.23 26.28 17.56
CA CYS A 305 -27.60 27.48 18.10
C CYS A 305 -26.18 27.75 17.56
N GLY A 306 -25.66 26.93 16.63
CA GLY A 306 -24.32 27.07 16.05
C GLY A 306 -23.19 26.41 16.86
N GLN A 307 -23.47 25.88 18.04
CA GLN A 307 -22.46 25.19 18.84
C GLN A 307 -22.11 23.83 18.23
N GLU A 308 -20.84 23.60 17.94
CA GLU A 308 -20.34 22.33 17.43
C GLU A 308 -19.70 21.48 18.54
N HIS A 309 -19.97 20.18 18.55
CA HIS A 309 -19.37 19.17 19.41
C HIS A 309 -18.71 18.12 18.56
N PHE A 310 -17.47 17.72 18.93
CA PHE A 310 -16.75 16.64 18.29
C PHE A 310 -16.95 15.34 19.05
N ILE A 311 -17.28 14.28 18.33
CA ILE A 311 -17.54 12.95 18.87
C ILE A 311 -16.55 11.99 18.24
N ALA A 312 -15.72 11.33 19.06
CA ALA A 312 -14.90 10.20 18.66
C ALA A 312 -15.67 8.91 18.98
N ALA A 313 -16.01 8.14 17.94
CA ALA A 313 -16.81 6.93 18.04
C ALA A 313 -15.99 5.69 17.69
N ALA A 314 -15.49 4.99 18.71
CA ALA A 314 -14.76 3.74 18.58
C ALA A 314 -15.65 2.56 18.91
N PHE A 315 -15.96 1.71 17.94
CA PHE A 315 -16.71 0.47 18.13
C PHE A 315 -16.34 -0.56 17.05
N PRO A 316 -16.64 -1.84 17.26
CA PRO A 316 -16.21 -2.94 16.38
C PRO A 316 -16.54 -2.74 14.92
N SER A 317 -15.85 -3.49 14.06
CA SER A 317 -16.15 -3.50 12.62
C SER A 317 -17.59 -3.97 12.37
N ALA A 318 -18.23 -3.45 11.30
CA ALA A 318 -19.61 -3.73 10.90
C ALA A 318 -20.69 -3.27 11.90
N CYS A 319 -20.35 -2.38 12.85
CA CYS A 319 -21.33 -1.79 13.79
C CYS A 319 -21.94 -0.47 13.29
N GLY A 320 -21.68 -0.07 12.06
CA GLY A 320 -22.32 1.10 11.44
C GLY A 320 -21.55 2.42 11.54
N LYS A 321 -20.22 2.43 11.80
CA LYS A 321 -19.43 3.67 11.81
C LYS A 321 -19.60 4.49 10.53
N THR A 322 -19.54 3.85 9.37
CA THR A 322 -19.71 4.53 8.08
C THR A 322 -21.09 5.12 7.94
N ASN A 323 -22.15 4.40 8.33
CA ASN A 323 -23.52 4.92 8.31
C ASN A 323 -23.67 6.15 9.23
N LEU A 324 -23.03 6.11 10.42
CA LEU A 324 -23.03 7.25 11.33
C LEU A 324 -22.25 8.45 10.75
N ALA A 325 -21.14 8.20 10.06
CA ALA A 325 -20.35 9.24 9.39
C ALA A 325 -21.13 9.96 8.27
N MET A 326 -22.04 9.24 7.63
CA MET A 326 -22.87 9.75 6.52
C MET A 326 -24.26 10.17 6.99
N LEU A 327 -24.47 10.33 8.30
CA LEU A 327 -25.76 10.69 8.88
C LEU A 327 -26.20 12.08 8.40
N GLU A 328 -27.36 12.15 7.77
CA GLU A 328 -28.10 13.39 7.51
C GLU A 328 -29.15 13.59 8.59
N PRO A 329 -29.01 14.62 9.46
CA PRO A 329 -29.97 14.83 10.54
C PRO A 329 -31.37 15.15 10.02
N THR A 330 -32.37 14.48 10.55
CA THR A 330 -33.78 14.79 10.29
C THR A 330 -34.34 15.89 11.19
N LEU A 331 -33.60 16.24 12.26
CA LEU A 331 -33.96 17.32 13.18
C LEU A 331 -33.62 18.69 12.58
N PRO A 332 -34.57 19.65 12.55
CA PRO A 332 -34.35 20.96 11.96
C PRO A 332 -33.14 21.70 12.62
N GLY A 333 -32.30 22.28 11.76
CA GLY A 333 -31.16 23.08 12.22
C GLY A 333 -29.93 22.32 12.76
N TRP A 334 -30.00 21.00 12.91
CA TRP A 334 -28.84 20.16 13.22
C TRP A 334 -28.01 19.90 11.98
N LYS A 335 -26.70 19.86 12.13
CA LYS A 335 -25.78 19.49 11.05
C LYS A 335 -24.79 18.44 11.56
N VAL A 336 -24.45 17.49 10.70
CA VAL A 336 -23.42 16.48 10.98
C VAL A 336 -22.39 16.51 9.85
N ARG A 337 -21.14 16.43 10.20
CA ARG A 337 -20.03 16.27 9.24
C ARG A 337 -19.02 15.26 9.72
N CYS A 338 -18.43 14.51 8.83
CA CYS A 338 -17.23 13.73 9.12
C CYS A 338 -16.01 14.66 9.15
N VAL A 339 -15.11 14.47 10.12
CA VAL A 339 -13.89 15.27 10.28
C VAL A 339 -12.71 14.62 9.57
#